data_a9df01492a861e59d48831f805ecb410
#
_entry.id   a9df01492a861e59d48831f805ecb410
#
_cell.length_a   1.000
_cell.length_b   1.000
_cell.length_c   1.000
_cell.angle_alpha   90.00
_cell.angle_beta   90.00
_cell.angle_gamma   90.00
#
_symmetry.space_group_name_H-M   'P 1'
#
loop_
_entity.id
_entity.type
_entity.pdbx_description
1 polymer ?
#
loop_
_entity_poly.entity_id
_entity_poly.type
_entity_poly.pdbx_seq_one_letter_code
_entity_poly.pdbx_strand_id
1 'polypeptide(L)'
;LQTAEQGGIVEQQDPSSAAEELTTEQKRENVVRLAFGGRQEELDRFIQIVRDAIPPGTGVILRGSAVTGQRWKDGAPFDSDGPGTSDLDLTLVGGDEVMALYKLTGFFVPGVHSRPLSEDDPDIAPTLVPLRKQLMEMVRRPVNIQGSRDAVIYFRGELLGQPYLTLIEKDDGKPAS
;
A
#
# COMPACT_ATOMS: atom_id res chain seq x y z
N LEU A 1 -19.65 -53.41 -21.65
CA LEU A 1 -19.54 -52.02 -22.06
C LEU A 1 -19.45 -51.15 -20.81
N GLN A 2 -18.24 -50.84 -20.36
CA GLN A 2 -17.99 -49.93 -19.23
C GLN A 2 -17.72 -48.54 -19.79
N THR A 3 -18.56 -47.59 -19.42
CA THR A 3 -18.30 -46.17 -19.57
C THR A 3 -17.47 -45.74 -18.37
N ALA A 4 -16.22 -45.37 -18.62
CA ALA A 4 -15.38 -44.75 -17.58
C ALA A 4 -15.87 -43.34 -17.33
N GLU A 5 -16.42 -43.09 -16.14
CA GLU A 5 -16.63 -41.74 -15.64
C GLU A 5 -15.28 -41.16 -15.29
N GLN A 6 -14.81 -40.22 -16.10
CA GLN A 6 -13.69 -39.35 -15.71
C GLN A 6 -14.23 -38.32 -14.74
N GLY A 7 -14.01 -38.59 -13.44
CA GLY A 7 -14.20 -37.59 -12.42
C GLY A 7 -13.13 -36.49 -12.56
N GLY A 8 -13.52 -35.35 -13.12
CA GLY A 8 -12.67 -34.19 -13.19
C GLY A 8 -12.34 -33.73 -11.78
N ILE A 9 -11.07 -33.73 -11.41
CA ILE A 9 -10.58 -33.08 -10.20
C ILE A 9 -10.74 -31.58 -10.43
N VAL A 10 -11.72 -30.98 -9.77
CA VAL A 10 -11.80 -29.52 -9.71
C VAL A 10 -10.72 -29.09 -8.71
N GLU A 11 -9.60 -28.64 -9.24
CA GLU A 11 -8.56 -28.00 -8.45
C GLU A 11 -9.17 -26.73 -7.87
N GLN A 12 -9.47 -26.75 -6.56
CA GLN A 12 -9.86 -25.56 -5.85
C GLN A 12 -8.63 -24.65 -5.77
N GLN A 13 -8.60 -23.64 -6.62
CA GLN A 13 -7.57 -22.59 -6.50
C GLN A 13 -7.74 -21.88 -5.16
N ASP A 14 -6.66 -21.88 -4.39
CA ASP A 14 -6.59 -21.12 -3.15
C ASP A 14 -6.86 -19.64 -3.47
N PRO A 15 -7.84 -18.99 -2.81
CA PRO A 15 -8.13 -17.57 -3.03
C PRO A 15 -6.92 -16.66 -2.88
N SER A 16 -5.92 -17.05 -2.08
CA SER A 16 -4.68 -16.28 -1.91
C SER A 16 -3.81 -16.29 -3.16
N SER A 17 -3.80 -17.38 -3.93
CA SER A 17 -3.01 -17.48 -5.16
C SER A 17 -3.57 -16.61 -6.29
N ALA A 18 -4.88 -16.41 -6.36
CA ALA A 18 -5.51 -15.55 -7.36
C ALA A 18 -5.17 -14.07 -7.18
N ALA A 19 -4.97 -13.61 -5.92
CA ALA A 19 -4.59 -12.23 -5.63
C ALA A 19 -3.11 -11.96 -5.96
N GLU A 20 -2.25 -12.97 -5.88
CA GLU A 20 -0.82 -12.87 -6.22
C GLU A 20 -0.58 -12.82 -7.75
N GLU A 21 -1.56 -13.23 -8.55
CA GLU A 21 -1.45 -13.27 -10.01
C GLU A 21 -1.79 -11.94 -10.70
N LEU A 22 -2.19 -10.90 -9.95
CA LEU A 22 -2.47 -9.59 -10.53
C LEU A 22 -1.19 -8.94 -11.06
N THR A 23 -1.26 -8.49 -12.31
CA THR A 23 -0.16 -7.72 -12.90
C THR A 23 -0.11 -6.32 -12.28
N THR A 24 1.04 -5.65 -12.40
CA THR A 24 1.19 -4.25 -11.98
C THR A 24 0.15 -3.35 -12.63
N GLU A 25 -0.13 -3.57 -13.91
CA GLU A 25 -1.15 -2.82 -14.65
C GLU A 25 -2.55 -3.01 -14.06
N GLN A 26 -2.93 -4.25 -13.77
CA GLN A 26 -4.23 -4.56 -13.14
C GLN A 26 -4.36 -3.95 -11.75
N LYS A 27 -3.30 -3.96 -10.96
CA LYS A 27 -3.27 -3.30 -9.64
C LYS A 27 -3.48 -1.79 -9.78
N ARG A 28 -2.81 -1.17 -10.75
CA ARG A 28 -2.94 0.26 -11.02
C ARG A 28 -4.35 0.61 -11.48
N GLU A 29 -4.93 -0.16 -12.38
CA GLU A 29 -6.31 0.01 -12.82
C GLU A 29 -7.30 -0.08 -11.65
N ASN A 30 -7.12 -1.03 -10.73
CA ASN A 30 -7.93 -1.14 -9.53
C ASN A 30 -7.83 0.12 -8.68
N VAL A 31 -6.62 0.59 -8.41
CA VAL A 31 -6.39 1.79 -7.60
C VAL A 31 -7.06 3.02 -8.24
N VAL A 32 -6.86 3.22 -9.53
CA VAL A 32 -7.45 4.35 -10.27
C VAL A 32 -8.98 4.28 -10.22
N ARG A 33 -9.54 3.12 -10.48
CA ARG A 33 -11.00 2.92 -10.50
C ARG A 33 -11.62 3.09 -9.11
N LEU A 34 -11.01 2.50 -8.09
CA LEU A 34 -11.60 2.44 -6.75
C LEU A 34 -11.36 3.69 -5.92
N ALA A 35 -10.17 4.28 -5.99
CA ALA A 35 -9.78 5.39 -5.12
C ALA A 35 -9.71 6.75 -5.84
N PHE A 36 -9.63 6.78 -7.17
CA PHE A 36 -9.41 8.02 -7.94
C PHE A 36 -10.48 8.27 -9.01
N GLY A 37 -11.67 7.67 -8.85
CA GLY A 37 -12.80 7.93 -9.73
C GLY A 37 -12.57 7.56 -11.20
N GLY A 38 -11.66 6.62 -11.49
CA GLY A 38 -11.32 6.20 -12.84
C GLY A 38 -10.38 7.16 -13.59
N ARG A 39 -9.77 8.13 -12.90
CA ARG A 39 -8.92 9.15 -13.52
C ARG A 39 -7.46 8.96 -13.16
N GLN A 40 -6.65 8.54 -14.15
CA GLN A 40 -5.21 8.33 -13.98
C GLN A 40 -4.49 9.62 -13.55
N GLU A 41 -4.89 10.75 -14.07
CA GLU A 41 -4.31 12.06 -13.73
C GLU A 41 -4.45 12.40 -12.24
N GLU A 42 -5.49 11.94 -11.58
CA GLU A 42 -5.65 12.14 -10.14
C GLU A 42 -4.66 11.27 -9.34
N LEU A 43 -4.42 10.04 -9.77
CA LEU A 43 -3.37 9.21 -9.17
C LEU A 43 -1.99 9.85 -9.40
N ASP A 44 -1.71 10.34 -10.59
CA ASP A 44 -0.43 11.00 -10.90
C ASP A 44 -0.21 12.23 -10.04
N ARG A 45 -1.26 13.02 -9.81
CA ARG A 45 -1.24 14.18 -8.91
C ARG A 45 -0.99 13.77 -7.46
N PHE A 46 -1.64 12.71 -7.00
CA PHE A 46 -1.43 12.14 -5.66
C PHE A 46 0.03 11.74 -5.47
N ILE A 47 0.60 11.02 -6.43
CA ILE A 47 2.01 10.60 -6.41
C ILE A 47 2.93 11.82 -6.37
N GLN A 48 2.66 12.86 -7.14
CA GLN A 48 3.48 14.07 -7.15
C GLN A 48 3.43 14.82 -5.82
N ILE A 49 2.26 14.91 -5.20
CA ILE A 49 2.10 15.52 -3.87
C ILE A 49 2.92 14.76 -2.82
N VAL A 50 2.88 13.43 -2.86
CA VAL A 50 3.69 12.60 -1.95
C VAL A 50 5.17 12.82 -2.20
N ARG A 51 5.60 12.77 -3.46
CA ARG A 51 7.01 12.95 -3.85
C ARG A 51 7.59 14.26 -3.35
N ASP A 52 6.83 15.34 -3.46
CA ASP A 52 7.28 16.68 -3.06
C ASP A 52 7.40 16.85 -1.54
N ALA A 53 6.79 15.99 -0.75
CA ALA A 53 6.71 16.10 0.70
C ALA A 53 7.64 15.12 1.46
N ILE A 54 8.35 14.25 0.76
CA ILE A 54 9.19 13.22 1.36
C ILE A 54 10.66 13.42 0.94
N PRO A 55 11.63 12.84 1.69
CA PRO A 55 13.04 12.94 1.31
C PRO A 55 13.28 12.38 -0.10
N PRO A 56 14.17 13.02 -0.88
CA PRO A 56 14.54 12.53 -2.22
C PRO A 56 15.03 11.08 -2.18
N GLY A 57 14.64 10.29 -3.17
CA GLY A 57 15.03 8.89 -3.28
C GLY A 57 14.20 7.92 -2.44
N THR A 58 13.21 8.41 -1.68
CA THR A 58 12.30 7.58 -0.91
C THR A 58 11.37 6.80 -1.83
N GLY A 59 11.30 5.47 -1.64
CA GLY A 59 10.29 4.63 -2.31
C GLY A 59 8.92 4.77 -1.63
N VAL A 60 7.85 4.62 -2.40
CA VAL A 60 6.49 4.64 -1.88
C VAL A 60 5.70 3.46 -2.42
N ILE A 61 5.10 2.72 -1.52
CA ILE A 61 4.31 1.54 -1.82
C ILE A 61 2.89 1.76 -1.30
N LEU A 62 1.91 1.40 -2.11
CA LEU A 62 0.50 1.35 -1.71
C LEU A 62 0.08 -0.09 -1.48
N ARG A 63 -0.55 -0.36 -0.37
CA ARG A 63 -1.16 -1.66 -0.02
C ARG A 63 -2.62 -1.45 0.35
N GLY A 64 -3.29 -2.55 0.56
CA GLY A 64 -4.68 -2.56 1.00
C GLY A 64 -5.66 -2.89 -0.11
N SER A 65 -6.94 -2.76 0.21
CA SER A 65 -8.03 -3.23 -0.65
C SER A 65 -8.17 -2.49 -1.98
N ALA A 66 -7.62 -1.29 -2.10
CA ALA A 66 -7.61 -0.57 -3.38
C ALA A 66 -6.76 -1.28 -4.45
N VAL A 67 -5.74 -2.02 -4.04
CA VAL A 67 -4.81 -2.71 -4.95
C VAL A 67 -5.44 -3.97 -5.55
N THR A 68 -6.15 -4.74 -4.74
CA THR A 68 -6.74 -6.02 -5.15
C THR A 68 -8.26 -5.97 -5.32
N GLY A 69 -8.91 -4.92 -4.85
CA GLY A 69 -10.37 -4.82 -4.78
C GLY A 69 -10.98 -5.47 -3.54
N GLN A 70 -10.17 -6.13 -2.71
CA GLN A 70 -10.62 -6.87 -1.54
C GLN A 70 -9.66 -6.68 -0.36
N ARG A 71 -10.20 -6.68 0.86
CA ARG A 71 -9.38 -6.67 2.07
C ARG A 71 -8.61 -8.00 2.20
N TRP A 72 -7.34 -7.91 2.51
CA TRP A 72 -6.48 -9.07 2.70
C TRP A 72 -6.96 -9.97 3.85
N LYS A 73 -7.43 -9.38 4.93
CA LYS A 73 -7.82 -10.06 6.15
C LYS A 73 -9.02 -10.99 5.99
N ASP A 74 -10.05 -10.58 5.28
CA ASP A 74 -11.35 -11.26 5.24
C ASP A 74 -11.98 -11.35 3.84
N GLY A 75 -11.32 -10.82 2.82
CA GLY A 75 -11.83 -10.80 1.45
C GLY A 75 -13.00 -9.86 1.20
N ALA A 76 -13.35 -8.99 2.16
CA ALA A 76 -14.43 -8.04 1.97
C ALA A 76 -14.09 -7.02 0.86
N PRO A 77 -15.07 -6.67 0.00
CA PRO A 77 -14.82 -5.72 -1.09
C PRO A 77 -14.38 -4.34 -0.58
N PHE A 78 -13.64 -3.62 -1.43
CA PHE A 78 -13.32 -2.22 -1.18
C PHE A 78 -14.59 -1.41 -0.91
N ASP A 79 -14.56 -0.58 0.13
CA ASP A 79 -15.70 0.20 0.60
C ASP A 79 -16.95 -0.62 1.01
N SER A 80 -16.77 -1.88 1.42
CA SER A 80 -17.89 -2.73 1.86
C SER A 80 -18.68 -2.15 3.04
N ASP A 81 -18.03 -1.35 3.89
CA ASP A 81 -18.67 -0.70 5.04
C ASP A 81 -19.30 0.67 4.70
N GLY A 82 -19.27 1.05 3.43
CA GLY A 82 -19.80 2.31 2.91
C GLY A 82 -18.78 3.10 2.10
N PRO A 83 -19.26 4.09 1.32
CA PRO A 83 -18.36 4.92 0.52
C PRO A 83 -17.30 5.65 1.37
N GLY A 84 -16.04 5.61 0.93
CA GLY A 84 -14.95 6.29 1.61
C GLY A 84 -14.46 5.64 2.91
N THR A 85 -14.90 4.43 3.24
CA THR A 85 -14.52 3.76 4.50
C THR A 85 -13.22 2.95 4.39
N SER A 86 -12.83 2.53 3.21
CA SER A 86 -11.57 1.81 3.01
C SER A 86 -10.38 2.76 2.96
N ASP A 87 -9.32 2.38 3.67
CA ASP A 87 -8.09 3.16 3.80
C ASP A 87 -7.20 3.03 2.58
N LEU A 88 -6.35 4.03 2.36
CA LEU A 88 -5.16 3.90 1.55
C LEU A 88 -3.93 3.81 2.47
N ASP A 89 -3.22 2.70 2.39
CA ASP A 89 -2.05 2.43 3.24
C ASP A 89 -0.77 2.65 2.45
N LEU A 90 -0.07 3.75 2.76
CA LEU A 90 1.22 4.06 2.17
C LEU A 90 2.35 3.58 3.06
N THR A 91 3.40 3.03 2.46
CA THR A 91 4.67 2.75 3.12
C THR A 91 5.78 3.54 2.43
N LEU A 92 6.45 4.38 3.20
CA LEU A 92 7.66 5.08 2.77
C LEU A 92 8.86 4.17 3.03
N VAL A 93 9.61 3.88 1.99
CA VAL A 93 10.76 2.99 2.06
C VAL A 93 12.04 3.79 1.91
N GLY A 94 12.89 3.78 2.94
CA GLY A 94 14.14 4.53 2.91
C GLY A 94 14.99 4.29 4.16
N GLY A 95 16.12 4.97 4.21
CA GLY A 95 17.09 4.86 5.30
C GLY A 95 16.80 5.80 6.47
N ASP A 96 17.87 6.35 7.04
CA ASP A 96 17.82 7.19 8.24
C ASP A 96 16.92 8.42 8.08
N GLU A 97 16.85 9.00 6.88
CA GLU A 97 16.03 10.18 6.59
C GLU A 97 14.55 9.89 6.74
N VAL A 98 14.09 8.72 6.33
CA VAL A 98 12.70 8.29 6.50
C VAL A 98 12.43 7.93 7.95
N MET A 99 13.34 7.21 8.60
CA MET A 99 13.20 6.84 10.01
C MET A 99 13.13 8.08 10.92
N ALA A 100 13.90 9.13 10.59
CA ALA A 100 13.91 10.38 11.34
C ALA A 100 12.58 11.16 11.30
N LEU A 101 11.69 10.86 10.35
CA LEU A 101 10.36 11.48 10.28
C LEU A 101 9.44 11.04 11.42
N TYR A 102 9.75 9.90 12.04
CA TYR A 102 8.92 9.29 13.07
C TYR A 102 9.53 9.46 14.45
N LYS A 103 8.68 9.76 15.44
CA LYS A 103 9.09 9.79 16.85
C LYS A 103 9.56 8.40 17.28
N LEU A 104 10.51 8.35 18.22
CA LEU A 104 11.03 7.11 18.76
C LEU A 104 9.93 6.20 19.34
N THR A 105 8.90 6.79 19.91
CA THR A 105 7.74 6.07 20.44
C THR A 105 6.81 5.52 19.37
N GLY A 106 7.01 5.89 18.10
CA GLY A 106 6.18 5.47 16.96
C GLY A 106 6.67 4.23 16.24
N PHE A 107 7.58 3.45 16.79
CA PHE A 107 8.13 2.29 16.10
C PHE A 107 7.60 0.97 16.65
N PHE A 108 7.25 0.05 15.75
CA PHE A 108 7.09 -1.37 16.09
C PHE A 108 8.45 -2.00 16.36
N VAL A 109 9.39 -1.78 15.42
CA VAL A 109 10.77 -2.20 15.54
C VAL A 109 11.63 -0.94 15.42
N PRO A 110 12.27 -0.51 16.54
CA PRO A 110 13.00 0.75 16.56
C PRO A 110 14.02 0.87 15.43
N GLY A 111 13.95 1.98 14.67
CA GLY A 111 14.83 2.26 13.55
C GLY A 111 14.63 1.39 12.31
N VAL A 112 13.61 0.53 12.27
CA VAL A 112 13.33 -0.37 11.14
C VAL A 112 11.92 -0.18 10.59
N HIS A 113 10.90 -0.27 11.45
CA HIS A 113 9.50 -0.11 11.04
C HIS A 113 8.74 0.77 12.02
N SER A 114 8.09 1.81 11.52
CA SER A 114 7.18 2.61 12.34
C SER A 114 5.78 2.01 12.39
N ARG A 115 4.99 2.46 13.38
CA ARG A 115 3.54 2.35 13.27
C ARG A 115 3.04 3.32 12.20
N PRO A 116 1.86 3.09 11.61
CA PRO A 116 1.29 4.04 10.65
C PRO A 116 0.93 5.38 11.33
N LEU A 117 1.30 6.48 10.69
CA LEU A 117 0.68 7.77 10.97
C LEU A 117 -0.78 7.64 10.52
N SER A 118 -1.71 7.65 11.48
CA SER A 118 -3.11 7.32 11.28
C SER A 118 -3.99 8.03 12.28
N GLU A 119 -5.27 7.76 12.24
CA GLU A 119 -6.22 8.27 13.23
C GLU A 119 -5.87 7.80 14.66
N ASP A 120 -5.36 6.57 14.79
CA ASP A 120 -4.96 6.01 16.09
C ASP A 120 -3.63 6.58 16.61
N ASP A 121 -2.76 6.99 15.71
CA ASP A 121 -1.43 7.57 16.02
C ASP A 121 -1.22 8.87 15.23
N PRO A 122 -1.98 9.93 15.52
CA PRO A 122 -2.00 11.12 14.66
C PRO A 122 -0.76 11.99 14.76
N ASP A 123 0.09 11.79 15.77
CA ASP A 123 1.22 12.68 16.08
C ASP A 123 2.60 12.01 15.96
N ILE A 124 2.67 10.77 15.49
CA ILE A 124 3.94 10.02 15.48
C ILE A 124 4.94 10.49 14.42
N ALA A 125 4.48 11.23 13.41
CA ALA A 125 5.31 11.80 12.35
C ALA A 125 4.88 13.25 12.06
N PRO A 126 5.27 14.21 12.91
CA PRO A 126 4.74 15.58 12.84
C PRO A 126 4.92 16.27 11.48
N THR A 127 6.04 16.04 10.80
CA THR A 127 6.30 16.66 9.49
C THR A 127 5.43 16.10 8.38
N LEU A 128 4.89 14.89 8.55
CA LEU A 128 3.98 14.25 7.59
C LEU A 128 2.50 14.55 7.84
N VAL A 129 2.16 15.17 8.96
CA VAL A 129 0.76 15.48 9.31
C VAL A 129 0.10 16.36 8.23
N PRO A 130 0.71 17.44 7.73
CA PRO A 130 0.12 18.22 6.66
C PRO A 130 -0.07 17.44 5.35
N LEU A 131 0.89 16.58 5.02
CA LEU A 131 0.78 15.70 3.85
C LEU A 131 -0.43 14.77 3.97
N ARG A 132 -0.52 14.06 5.10
CA ARG A 132 -1.64 13.14 5.36
C ARG A 132 -2.98 13.85 5.21
N LYS A 133 -3.12 15.03 5.80
CA LYS A 133 -4.33 15.84 5.71
C LYS A 133 -4.67 16.19 4.27
N GLN A 134 -3.70 16.66 3.51
CA GLN A 134 -3.89 17.02 2.10
C GLN A 134 -4.33 15.80 1.26
N LEU A 135 -3.72 14.65 1.47
CA LEU A 135 -4.08 13.42 0.77
C LEU A 135 -5.49 12.96 1.13
N MET A 136 -5.88 13.01 2.41
CA MET A 136 -7.23 12.66 2.83
C MET A 136 -8.30 13.58 2.24
N GLU A 137 -8.03 14.88 2.14
CA GLU A 137 -8.92 15.83 1.48
C GLU A 137 -9.09 15.51 -0.01
N MET A 138 -8.03 15.08 -0.67
CA MET A 138 -8.04 14.75 -2.09
C MET A 138 -8.82 13.47 -2.38
N VAL A 139 -8.60 12.40 -1.60
CA VAL A 139 -9.21 11.09 -1.85
C VAL A 139 -10.49 10.83 -1.05
N ARG A 140 -10.80 11.69 -0.09
CA ARG A 140 -11.98 11.62 0.78
C ARG A 140 -12.11 10.27 1.49
N ARG A 141 -11.00 9.78 2.03
CA ARG A 141 -10.91 8.55 2.81
C ARG A 141 -9.66 8.59 3.70
N PRO A 142 -9.59 7.73 4.71
CA PRO A 142 -8.39 7.65 5.54
C PRO A 142 -7.16 7.29 4.71
N VAL A 143 -6.06 7.99 4.98
CA VAL A 143 -4.75 7.68 4.41
C VAL A 143 -3.80 7.46 5.59
N ASN A 144 -3.15 6.30 5.62
CA ASN A 144 -2.18 5.94 6.64
C ASN A 144 -0.78 5.93 6.02
N ILE A 145 0.21 6.42 6.76
CA ILE A 145 1.57 6.58 6.24
C ILE A 145 2.56 5.94 7.22
N GLN A 146 3.12 4.81 6.82
CA GLN A 146 4.10 4.05 7.59
C GLN A 146 5.49 4.23 6.99
N GLY A 147 6.54 4.21 7.82
CA GLY A 147 7.93 4.20 7.40
C GLY A 147 8.56 2.84 7.61
N SER A 148 9.34 2.39 6.64
CA SER A 148 10.11 1.15 6.73
C SER A 148 11.50 1.34 6.13
N ARG A 149 12.50 0.83 6.84
CA ARG A 149 13.88 0.83 6.33
C ARG A 149 14.07 -0.19 5.23
N ASP A 150 13.42 -1.32 5.34
CA ASP A 150 13.54 -2.42 4.40
C ASP A 150 12.18 -3.05 4.11
N ALA A 151 11.66 -2.76 2.93
CA ALA A 151 10.39 -3.29 2.49
C ALA A 151 10.39 -4.83 2.39
N VAL A 152 11.50 -5.43 2.01
CA VAL A 152 11.58 -6.89 1.85
C VAL A 152 11.42 -7.60 3.19
N ILE A 153 12.11 -7.14 4.22
CA ILE A 153 11.98 -7.70 5.57
C ILE A 153 10.57 -7.45 6.10
N TYR A 154 10.06 -6.26 5.91
CA TYR A 154 8.71 -5.87 6.34
C TYR A 154 7.63 -6.76 5.70
N PHE A 155 7.70 -6.97 4.38
CA PHE A 155 6.73 -7.79 3.66
C PHE A 155 6.81 -9.28 4.01
N ARG A 156 8.00 -9.77 4.33
CA ARG A 156 8.16 -11.16 4.78
C ARG A 156 7.63 -11.38 6.19
N GLY A 157 7.80 -10.40 7.08
CA GLY A 157 7.39 -10.51 8.48
C GLY A 157 5.91 -10.16 8.70
N GLU A 158 5.54 -8.94 8.36
CA GLU A 158 4.25 -8.37 8.75
C GLU A 158 3.14 -8.60 7.70
N LEU A 159 3.49 -8.61 6.42
CA LEU A 159 2.50 -8.64 5.36
C LEU A 159 2.36 -10.00 4.67
N LEU A 160 3.26 -10.93 4.90
CA LEU A 160 3.16 -12.33 4.45
C LEU A 160 2.59 -12.49 3.02
N GLY A 161 3.20 -11.83 2.05
CA GLY A 161 2.76 -11.94 0.65
C GLY A 161 1.58 -11.08 0.26
N GLN A 162 1.16 -10.13 1.10
CA GLN A 162 0.11 -9.18 0.73
C GLN A 162 0.49 -8.42 -0.55
N PRO A 163 -0.38 -8.39 -1.56
CA PRO A 163 -0.12 -7.64 -2.79
C PRO A 163 0.02 -6.15 -2.55
N TYR A 164 0.91 -5.52 -3.29
CA TYR A 164 1.17 -4.09 -3.21
C TYR A 164 1.42 -3.51 -4.61
N LEU A 165 1.28 -2.19 -4.72
CA LEU A 165 1.62 -1.41 -5.91
C LEU A 165 2.70 -0.41 -5.55
N THR A 166 3.82 -0.45 -6.26
CA THR A 166 4.87 0.55 -6.13
C THR A 166 4.45 1.83 -6.87
N LEU A 167 4.31 2.93 -6.13
CA LEU A 167 3.98 4.25 -6.68
C LEU A 167 5.23 5.03 -7.07
N ILE A 168 6.28 4.94 -6.25
CA ILE A 168 7.59 5.57 -6.48
C ILE A 168 8.67 4.54 -6.18
N GLU A 169 9.55 4.30 -7.15
CA GLU A 169 10.69 3.42 -6.94
C GLU A 169 11.70 4.08 -5.99
N LYS A 170 12.23 3.28 -5.06
CA LYS A 170 13.32 3.73 -4.21
C LYS A 170 14.58 3.94 -5.06
N ASP A 171 15.15 5.13 -4.95
CA ASP A 171 16.44 5.44 -5.56
C ASP A 171 17.54 5.20 -4.54
N ASP A 172 18.48 4.28 -4.86
CA ASP A 172 19.61 3.95 -4.00
C ASP A 172 20.75 4.99 -4.04
N GLY A 173 20.52 6.12 -4.70
CA GLY A 173 21.52 7.18 -4.80
C GLY A 173 22.70 6.82 -5.70
N LYS A 174 22.60 5.76 -6.49
CA LYS A 174 23.62 5.44 -7.49
C LYS A 174 23.48 6.40 -8.66
N PRO A 175 24.57 7.04 -9.11
CA PRO A 175 24.50 7.90 -10.28
C PRO A 175 24.02 7.10 -11.48
N ALA A 176 23.10 7.69 -12.25
CA ALA A 176 22.67 7.13 -13.51
C ALA A 176 23.89 6.98 -14.43
N SER A 177 24.20 5.75 -14.77
CA SER A 177 25.25 5.45 -15.73
C SER A 177 24.75 5.61 -17.16
#